data_e773495e691fb3a3f0dff44f2f0d8edb
#
_entry.id   e773495e691fb3a3f0dff44f2f0d8edb
#
_cell.length_a   1.000
_cell.length_b   1.000
_cell.length_c   1.000
_cell.angle_alpha   90.00
_cell.angle_beta   90.00
_cell.angle_gamma   90.00
#
_symmetry.space_group_name_H-M   'P 1'
#
loop_
_entity.id
_entity.type
_entity.pdbx_description
1 polymer ?
#
loop_
_entity_poly.entity_id
_entity_poly.type
_entity_poly.pdbx_seq_one_letter_code
_entity_poly.pdbx_strand_id
1 'polypeptide(L)'
;QPLRRALAIYEDKMNTVDVMREYNEFERKRINSFNGVKKTDSNLTKFVSNNRHGSYISFFSFDESLTESIVKEQLAYFNKLNLCFEWKTYSTDKPTNIGDVLLANGFEKEASESFMVLDLSKTVGESFDESQITEVSDSVGIRDAIRVQEQVWGGDFDWQYNYLLSLKEHSPDSVSIYVVYVNDQPVTSAWLTFNGSSPFAGIWGGSTIEEFRGNGYYSLLLNKRIAEAKSKGVKYLIIDASDMSKPIVSKRGFEIVATTTGYTSPNS
;
A
#
# COMPACT_ATOMS: atom_id res chain seq x y z
N GLN A 1 -34.76 32.46 17.75
CA GLN A 1 -33.72 32.15 16.77
C GLN A 1 -32.51 31.37 17.37
N PRO A 2 -32.66 30.21 17.99
CA PRO A 2 -31.52 29.32 18.22
C PRO A 2 -31.61 27.95 17.54
N LEU A 3 -32.58 27.68 16.68
CA LEU A 3 -32.82 26.36 16.06
C LEU A 3 -32.18 26.15 14.67
N ARG A 4 -31.39 27.10 14.15
CA ARG A 4 -30.72 27.00 12.85
C ARG A 4 -29.23 26.66 12.89
N ARG A 5 -28.64 26.41 14.07
CA ARG A 5 -27.20 26.05 14.20
C ARG A 5 -26.91 24.59 14.55
N ALA A 6 -27.94 23.75 14.68
CA ALA A 6 -27.78 22.33 15.04
C ALA A 6 -27.87 21.34 13.85
N LEU A 7 -27.89 21.82 12.60
CA LEU A 7 -28.10 20.98 11.40
C LEU A 7 -26.90 20.95 10.45
N ALA A 8 -25.72 21.27 10.90
CA ALA A 8 -24.54 21.36 10.03
C ALA A 8 -23.30 20.69 10.66
N ILE A 9 -23.39 19.51 11.22
CA ILE A 9 -22.26 18.59 11.43
C ILE A 9 -22.82 17.15 11.42
N TYR A 10 -23.45 16.73 10.33
CA TYR A 10 -23.32 15.37 9.90
C TYR A 10 -22.09 15.40 8.96
N GLU A 11 -20.90 15.26 9.51
CA GLU A 11 -19.76 14.88 8.71
C GLU A 11 -20.15 13.59 8.01
N ASP A 12 -20.26 13.67 6.69
CA ASP A 12 -20.63 12.55 5.83
C ASP A 12 -19.50 11.51 5.93
N LYS A 13 -19.65 10.64 6.94
CA LYS A 13 -18.67 9.62 7.26
C LYS A 13 -18.46 8.74 6.04
N MET A 14 -17.21 8.41 5.73
CA MET A 14 -16.90 7.53 4.61
C MET A 14 -17.67 6.21 4.75
N ASN A 15 -18.37 5.79 3.69
CA ASN A 15 -18.97 4.47 3.64
C ASN A 15 -17.89 3.42 3.37
N THR A 16 -17.37 2.84 4.42
CA THR A 16 -16.25 1.86 4.36
C THR A 16 -16.58 0.63 3.53
N VAL A 17 -17.85 0.20 3.50
CA VAL A 17 -18.31 -0.96 2.70
C VAL A 17 -18.22 -0.64 1.19
N ASP A 18 -18.66 0.54 0.79
CA ASP A 18 -18.60 0.97 -0.62
C ASP A 18 -17.16 1.17 -1.07
N VAL A 19 -16.33 1.79 -0.22
CA VAL A 19 -14.90 1.97 -0.49
C VAL A 19 -14.19 0.63 -0.67
N MET A 20 -14.42 -0.35 0.22
CA MET A 20 -13.81 -1.68 0.09
C MET A 20 -14.30 -2.42 -1.17
N ARG A 21 -15.58 -2.28 -1.53
CA ARG A 21 -16.09 -2.85 -2.77
C ARG A 21 -15.39 -2.24 -3.99
N GLU A 22 -15.25 -0.90 -4.04
CA GLU A 22 -14.56 -0.17 -5.10
C GLU A 22 -13.06 -0.55 -5.14
N TYR A 23 -12.40 -0.64 -3.98
CA TYR A 23 -11.01 -1.09 -3.85
C TYR A 23 -10.80 -2.51 -4.36
N ASN A 24 -11.67 -3.44 -4.02
CA ASN A 24 -11.62 -4.81 -4.53
C ASN A 24 -11.69 -4.85 -6.06
N GLU A 25 -12.58 -4.06 -6.67
CA GLU A 25 -12.78 -4.06 -8.13
C GLU A 25 -11.62 -3.40 -8.88
N PHE A 26 -11.08 -2.29 -8.37
CA PHE A 26 -10.09 -1.49 -9.11
C PHE A 26 -8.64 -1.81 -8.77
N GLU A 27 -8.37 -2.33 -7.56
CA GLU A 27 -7.01 -2.64 -7.11
C GLU A 27 -6.79 -4.14 -6.97
N ARG A 28 -7.54 -4.81 -6.10
CA ARG A 28 -7.27 -6.21 -5.77
C ARG A 28 -7.52 -7.19 -6.91
N LYS A 29 -8.54 -6.92 -7.75
CA LYS A 29 -8.85 -7.74 -8.93
C LYS A 29 -8.15 -7.29 -10.21
N ARG A 30 -7.62 -6.07 -10.25
CA ARG A 30 -7.00 -5.47 -11.44
C ARG A 30 -5.50 -5.25 -11.24
N ILE A 31 -4.78 -6.31 -10.88
CA ILE A 31 -3.32 -6.25 -10.79
C ILE A 31 -2.76 -5.82 -12.14
N ASN A 32 -1.94 -4.78 -12.12
CA ASN A 32 -1.18 -4.33 -13.27
C ASN A 32 0.32 -4.34 -12.89
N SER A 33 1.07 -5.29 -13.43
CA SER A 33 2.49 -5.43 -13.16
C SER A 33 3.21 -6.01 -14.38
N PHE A 34 4.43 -5.54 -14.60
CA PHE A 34 5.26 -5.90 -15.77
C PHE A 34 6.15 -7.13 -15.53
N ASN A 35 6.35 -7.57 -14.27
CA ASN A 35 7.30 -8.64 -13.93
C ASN A 35 6.62 -9.98 -13.57
N GLY A 36 5.48 -10.24 -14.16
CA GLY A 36 4.72 -11.47 -13.93
C GLY A 36 3.37 -11.48 -14.64
N VAL A 37 2.52 -12.40 -14.23
CA VAL A 37 1.21 -12.64 -14.87
C VAL A 37 0.11 -12.64 -13.81
N LYS A 38 -0.93 -11.85 -14.05
CA LYS A 38 -2.17 -11.95 -13.30
C LYS A 38 -2.95 -13.20 -13.72
N LYS A 39 -3.44 -13.98 -12.74
CA LYS A 39 -4.36 -15.10 -12.94
C LYS A 39 -5.58 -14.92 -12.06
N THR A 40 -6.76 -15.10 -12.65
CA THR A 40 -8.05 -14.99 -11.96
C THR A 40 -8.89 -16.20 -12.30
N ASP A 41 -9.52 -16.78 -11.30
CA ASP A 41 -10.56 -17.80 -11.41
C ASP A 41 -11.82 -17.37 -10.64
N SER A 42 -12.75 -18.30 -10.41
CA SER A 42 -13.99 -17.99 -9.68
C SER A 42 -13.79 -17.65 -8.20
N ASN A 43 -12.66 -18.05 -7.60
CA ASN A 43 -12.42 -18.00 -6.17
C ASN A 43 -11.42 -16.91 -5.77
N LEU A 44 -10.43 -16.64 -6.64
CA LEU A 44 -9.34 -15.74 -6.27
C LEU A 44 -8.68 -15.06 -7.48
N THR A 45 -7.96 -13.98 -7.18
CA THR A 45 -7.03 -13.32 -8.10
C THR A 45 -5.64 -13.36 -7.49
N LYS A 46 -4.67 -13.80 -8.28
CA LYS A 46 -3.27 -13.90 -7.90
C LYS A 46 -2.35 -13.29 -8.95
N PHE A 47 -1.22 -12.79 -8.49
CA PHE A 47 -0.08 -12.42 -9.31
C PHE A 47 1.00 -13.49 -9.20
N VAL A 48 1.46 -13.97 -10.33
CA VAL A 48 2.54 -14.95 -10.43
C VAL A 48 3.76 -14.24 -10.98
N SER A 49 4.74 -14.00 -10.13
CA SER A 49 5.98 -13.32 -10.47
C SER A 49 6.85 -14.16 -11.40
N ASN A 50 7.64 -13.49 -12.24
CA ASN A 50 8.72 -14.12 -13.01
C ASN A 50 9.93 -14.48 -12.13
N ASN A 51 10.01 -13.97 -10.91
CA ASN A 51 11.08 -14.22 -9.95
C ASN A 51 10.56 -15.10 -8.80
N ARG A 52 11.48 -15.75 -8.07
CA ARG A 52 11.15 -16.59 -6.93
C ARG A 52 10.26 -15.89 -5.89
N HIS A 53 10.49 -14.61 -5.65
CA HIS A 53 9.74 -13.76 -4.74
C HIS A 53 8.85 -12.77 -5.50
N GLY A 54 7.86 -12.19 -4.81
CA GLY A 54 6.98 -11.17 -5.37
C GLY A 54 5.69 -11.71 -5.97
N SER A 55 5.37 -13.01 -5.81
CA SER A 55 4.03 -13.53 -6.09
C SER A 55 3.10 -13.27 -4.91
N TYR A 56 1.81 -13.07 -5.17
CA TYR A 56 0.84 -12.85 -4.09
C TYR A 56 -0.60 -13.16 -4.53
N ILE A 57 -1.46 -13.44 -3.55
CA ILE A 57 -2.90 -13.51 -3.71
C ILE A 57 -3.47 -12.17 -3.24
N SER A 58 -4.07 -11.41 -4.17
CA SER A 58 -4.57 -10.07 -3.93
C SER A 58 -6.04 -10.01 -3.55
N PHE A 59 -6.84 -10.96 -4.04
CA PHE A 59 -8.26 -11.04 -3.81
C PHE A 59 -8.71 -12.49 -3.71
N PHE A 60 -9.67 -12.75 -2.85
CA PHE A 60 -10.36 -14.04 -2.76
C PHE A 60 -11.78 -13.86 -2.22
N SER A 61 -12.68 -14.76 -2.63
CA SER A 61 -14.05 -14.85 -2.11
C SER A 61 -14.62 -16.21 -2.46
N PHE A 62 -14.82 -17.07 -1.46
CA PHE A 62 -15.35 -18.42 -1.63
C PHE A 62 -16.04 -18.91 -0.36
N ASP A 63 -16.73 -20.07 -0.44
CA ASP A 63 -17.39 -20.68 0.70
C ASP A 63 -16.37 -21.19 1.73
N GLU A 64 -16.67 -21.03 3.02
CA GLU A 64 -15.78 -21.40 4.13
C GLU A 64 -15.40 -22.87 4.12
N SER A 65 -16.29 -23.76 3.64
CA SER A 65 -16.03 -25.20 3.49
C SER A 65 -14.90 -25.52 2.49
N LEU A 66 -14.55 -24.58 1.60
CA LEU A 66 -13.50 -24.74 0.59
C LEU A 66 -12.15 -24.22 1.06
N THR A 67 -12.06 -23.55 2.23
CA THR A 67 -10.85 -22.84 2.65
C THR A 67 -9.61 -23.74 2.65
N GLU A 68 -9.70 -24.89 3.30
CA GLU A 68 -8.56 -25.84 3.41
C GLU A 68 -8.11 -26.35 2.04
N SER A 69 -9.05 -26.69 1.16
CA SER A 69 -8.74 -27.23 -0.18
C SER A 69 -8.11 -26.18 -1.07
N ILE A 70 -8.61 -24.93 -1.04
CA ILE A 70 -8.06 -23.82 -1.84
C ILE A 70 -6.67 -23.44 -1.35
N VAL A 71 -6.44 -23.35 -0.03
CA VAL A 71 -5.10 -23.04 0.51
C VAL A 71 -4.08 -24.09 0.07
N LYS A 72 -4.42 -25.39 0.19
CA LYS A 72 -3.55 -26.48 -0.27
C LYS A 72 -3.31 -26.47 -1.78
N GLU A 73 -4.32 -26.15 -2.56
CA GLU A 73 -4.20 -26.02 -4.01
C GLU A 73 -3.20 -24.90 -4.38
N GLN A 74 -3.30 -23.73 -3.73
CA GLN A 74 -2.38 -22.63 -3.99
C GLN A 74 -0.95 -22.96 -3.54
N LEU A 75 -0.76 -23.60 -2.39
CA LEU A 75 0.56 -24.10 -1.96
C LEU A 75 1.16 -25.04 -3.00
N ALA A 76 0.40 -26.04 -3.45
CA ALA A 76 0.86 -26.98 -4.48
C ALA A 76 1.20 -26.27 -5.81
N TYR A 77 0.39 -25.29 -6.19
CA TYR A 77 0.59 -24.51 -7.40
C TYR A 77 1.93 -23.74 -7.37
N PHE A 78 2.16 -22.94 -6.33
CA PHE A 78 3.38 -22.11 -6.22
C PHE A 78 4.63 -22.97 -5.96
N ASN A 79 4.51 -24.05 -5.15
CA ASN A 79 5.60 -25.00 -4.94
C ASN A 79 6.05 -25.68 -6.24
N LYS A 80 5.12 -26.08 -7.11
CA LYS A 80 5.44 -26.64 -8.43
C LYS A 80 6.24 -25.68 -9.30
N LEU A 81 6.06 -24.39 -9.13
CA LEU A 81 6.78 -23.34 -9.86
C LEU A 81 8.07 -22.89 -9.12
N ASN A 82 8.37 -23.43 -7.96
CA ASN A 82 9.44 -22.99 -7.05
C ASN A 82 9.36 -21.49 -6.72
N LEU A 83 8.14 -21.00 -6.47
CA LEU A 83 7.84 -19.63 -6.12
C LEU A 83 7.36 -19.50 -4.68
N CYS A 84 7.82 -18.46 -3.99
CA CYS A 84 7.28 -18.01 -2.72
C CYS A 84 6.15 -17.01 -2.98
N PHE A 85 5.16 -16.95 -2.09
CA PHE A 85 4.06 -16.01 -2.26
C PHE A 85 3.51 -15.52 -0.93
N GLU A 86 2.93 -14.34 -0.98
CA GLU A 86 2.17 -13.74 0.11
C GLU A 86 0.67 -13.96 -0.11
N TRP A 87 -0.07 -14.26 0.95
CA TRP A 87 -1.52 -14.19 0.96
C TRP A 87 -1.95 -12.98 1.78
N LYS A 88 -2.35 -11.91 1.11
CA LYS A 88 -2.80 -10.68 1.76
C LYS A 88 -4.29 -10.76 2.07
N THR A 89 -4.64 -10.50 3.33
CA THR A 89 -6.01 -10.54 3.83
C THR A 89 -6.46 -9.19 4.35
N TYR A 90 -7.76 -8.95 4.32
CA TYR A 90 -8.41 -7.82 4.95
C TYR A 90 -9.51 -8.31 5.90
N SER A 91 -9.76 -7.60 7.00
CA SER A 91 -10.78 -7.99 7.98
C SER A 91 -12.20 -8.08 7.41
N THR A 92 -12.42 -7.57 6.21
CA THR A 92 -13.68 -7.64 5.46
C THR A 92 -13.78 -8.84 4.52
N ASP A 93 -12.70 -9.63 4.36
CA ASP A 93 -12.65 -10.74 3.43
C ASP A 93 -13.48 -11.95 3.91
N LYS A 94 -13.87 -12.77 2.95
CA LYS A 94 -14.56 -14.02 3.17
C LYS A 94 -13.83 -15.15 2.42
N PRO A 95 -13.64 -16.29 3.07
CA PRO A 95 -14.11 -16.68 4.42
C PRO A 95 -13.29 -16.03 5.54
N THR A 96 -13.93 -15.88 6.72
CA THR A 96 -13.30 -15.24 7.89
C THR A 96 -12.25 -16.10 8.59
N ASN A 97 -12.28 -17.40 8.40
CA ASN A 97 -11.35 -18.39 8.98
C ASN A 97 -10.04 -18.52 8.20
N ILE A 98 -9.84 -17.74 7.13
CA ILE A 98 -8.67 -17.88 6.23
C ILE A 98 -7.34 -17.80 6.99
N GLY A 99 -7.20 -16.86 7.93
CA GLY A 99 -5.97 -16.69 8.70
C GLY A 99 -5.58 -17.91 9.53
N ASP A 100 -6.55 -18.56 10.17
CA ASP A 100 -6.32 -19.78 10.96
C ASP A 100 -5.89 -20.94 10.07
N VAL A 101 -6.51 -21.08 8.90
CA VAL A 101 -6.18 -22.13 7.94
C VAL A 101 -4.79 -21.90 7.33
N LEU A 102 -4.42 -20.65 7.02
CA LEU A 102 -3.08 -20.31 6.54
C LEU A 102 -2.02 -20.70 7.58
N LEU A 103 -2.20 -20.32 8.85
CA LEU A 103 -1.30 -20.71 9.95
C LEU A 103 -1.18 -22.21 10.11
N ALA A 104 -2.31 -22.95 10.05
CA ALA A 104 -2.33 -24.41 10.13
C ALA A 104 -1.58 -25.09 8.96
N ASN A 105 -1.46 -24.40 7.82
CA ASN A 105 -0.70 -24.86 6.65
C ASN A 105 0.72 -24.30 6.58
N GLY A 106 1.24 -23.75 7.69
CA GLY A 106 2.65 -23.37 7.85
C GLY A 106 3.01 -21.96 7.35
N PHE A 107 2.03 -21.12 7.03
CA PHE A 107 2.31 -19.73 6.70
C PHE A 107 2.78 -18.95 7.94
N GLU A 108 3.67 -18.00 7.72
CA GLU A 108 4.10 -17.04 8.74
C GLU A 108 3.23 -15.80 8.66
N LYS A 109 2.63 -15.43 9.80
CA LYS A 109 1.79 -14.24 9.93
C LYS A 109 2.64 -13.01 10.19
N GLU A 110 2.44 -11.99 9.40
CA GLU A 110 3.04 -10.67 9.59
C GLU A 110 2.27 -9.82 10.60
N ALA A 111 2.87 -8.71 11.05
CA ALA A 111 2.17 -7.73 11.86
C ALA A 111 0.97 -7.15 11.09
N SER A 112 -0.17 -7.08 11.78
CA SER A 112 -1.36 -6.48 11.16
C SER A 112 -1.22 -4.96 11.12
N GLU A 113 -1.69 -4.36 10.01
CA GLU A 113 -1.67 -2.93 9.78
C GLU A 113 -3.10 -2.38 9.62
N SER A 114 -3.25 -1.08 9.77
CA SER A 114 -4.53 -0.41 9.51
C SER A 114 -4.59 -0.02 8.04
N PHE A 115 -5.47 -0.65 7.26
CA PHE A 115 -5.81 -0.17 5.93
C PHE A 115 -6.64 1.10 6.06
N MET A 116 -6.05 2.22 5.66
CA MET A 116 -6.65 3.54 5.82
C MET A 116 -6.80 4.23 4.47
N VAL A 117 -7.86 5.01 4.35
CA VAL A 117 -8.25 5.70 3.12
C VAL A 117 -8.51 7.18 3.40
N LEU A 118 -8.03 8.05 2.51
CA LEU A 118 -8.35 9.46 2.48
C LEU A 118 -9.22 9.77 1.25
N ASP A 119 -10.41 10.32 1.48
CA ASP A 119 -11.27 10.85 0.41
C ASP A 119 -10.78 12.24 0.00
N LEU A 120 -10.13 12.31 -1.16
CA LEU A 120 -9.55 13.55 -1.67
C LEU A 120 -10.60 14.60 -2.06
N SER A 121 -11.86 14.20 -2.29
CA SER A 121 -12.94 15.14 -2.56
C SER A 121 -13.30 16.01 -1.34
N LYS A 122 -13.04 15.48 -0.14
CA LYS A 122 -13.29 16.14 1.15
C LYS A 122 -12.07 16.89 1.69
N THR A 123 -10.92 16.76 1.02
CA THR A 123 -9.64 17.30 1.50
C THR A 123 -9.45 18.74 1.01
N VAL A 124 -9.23 19.66 1.94
CA VAL A 124 -8.80 21.03 1.61
C VAL A 124 -7.30 21.00 1.35
N GLY A 125 -6.86 21.59 0.22
CA GLY A 125 -5.44 21.69 -0.08
C GLY A 125 -4.73 22.58 0.93
N GLU A 126 -3.69 22.08 1.55
CA GLU A 126 -2.79 22.88 2.39
C GLU A 126 -1.64 23.43 1.53
N SER A 127 -1.25 24.69 1.73
CA SER A 127 0.00 25.21 1.18
C SER A 127 1.17 24.70 2.01
N PHE A 128 2.23 24.28 1.36
CA PHE A 128 3.47 23.83 2.02
C PHE A 128 4.66 24.23 1.16
N ASP A 129 5.84 24.33 1.77
CA ASP A 129 7.07 24.67 1.07
C ASP A 129 7.64 23.41 0.38
N GLU A 130 7.63 23.39 -0.95
CA GLU A 130 8.17 22.30 -1.76
C GLU A 130 9.69 22.38 -1.97
N SER A 131 10.35 23.47 -1.55
CA SER A 131 11.78 23.72 -1.82
C SER A 131 12.73 22.65 -1.25
N GLN A 132 12.27 21.92 -0.23
CA GLN A 132 13.04 20.84 0.40
C GLN A 132 12.75 19.45 -0.20
N ILE A 133 11.83 19.35 -1.17
CA ILE A 133 11.41 18.08 -1.76
C ILE A 133 12.15 17.90 -3.08
N THR A 134 12.83 16.77 -3.21
CA THR A 134 13.40 16.34 -4.49
C THR A 134 12.60 15.14 -5.01
N GLU A 135 12.01 15.29 -6.20
CA GLU A 135 11.49 14.14 -6.94
C GLU A 135 12.66 13.45 -7.65
N VAL A 136 12.80 12.16 -7.43
CA VAL A 136 13.89 11.35 -8.00
C VAL A 136 13.34 10.33 -8.99
N SER A 137 14.07 10.11 -10.07
CA SER A 137 13.67 9.18 -11.15
C SER A 137 14.81 8.34 -11.70
N ASP A 138 16.05 8.69 -11.37
CA ASP A 138 17.23 7.95 -11.79
C ASP A 138 17.69 6.93 -10.75
N SER A 139 18.62 6.08 -11.14
CA SER A 139 19.13 5.01 -10.29
C SER A 139 19.77 5.51 -8.99
N VAL A 140 20.40 6.69 -9.01
CA VAL A 140 21.08 7.26 -7.84
C VAL A 140 20.05 7.76 -6.83
N GLY A 141 19.09 8.58 -7.26
CA GLY A 141 18.06 9.11 -6.39
C GLY A 141 17.12 8.02 -5.84
N ILE A 142 16.80 6.99 -6.66
CA ILE A 142 16.01 5.83 -6.19
C ILE A 142 16.82 5.06 -5.14
N ARG A 143 18.12 4.87 -5.32
CA ARG A 143 18.99 4.24 -4.32
C ARG A 143 19.02 5.05 -3.01
N ASP A 144 19.04 6.38 -3.09
CA ASP A 144 18.97 7.24 -1.91
C ASP A 144 17.64 7.09 -1.16
N ALA A 145 16.51 7.01 -1.88
CA ALA A 145 15.21 6.72 -1.27
C ALA A 145 15.21 5.37 -0.52
N ILE A 146 15.83 4.34 -1.10
CA ILE A 146 15.93 3.01 -0.49
C ILE A 146 16.89 2.99 0.70
N ARG A 147 18.01 3.71 0.66
CA ARG A 147 18.93 3.85 1.82
C ARG A 147 18.21 4.39 3.06
N VAL A 148 17.24 5.28 2.90
CA VAL A 148 16.40 5.72 4.03
C VAL A 148 15.61 4.55 4.62
N GLN A 149 15.05 3.67 3.78
CA GLN A 149 14.34 2.48 4.24
C GLN A 149 15.28 1.54 5.00
N GLU A 150 16.46 1.25 4.44
CA GLU A 150 17.48 0.38 5.03
C GLU A 150 17.93 0.89 6.40
N GLN A 151 18.12 2.20 6.55
CA GLN A 151 18.52 2.81 7.83
C GLN A 151 17.39 2.78 8.87
N VAL A 152 16.14 2.90 8.46
CA VAL A 152 15.00 2.93 9.37
C VAL A 152 14.56 1.54 9.81
N TRP A 153 14.56 0.57 8.89
CA TRP A 153 13.99 -0.76 9.13
C TRP A 153 15.06 -1.84 9.31
N GLY A 154 16.31 -1.54 8.92
CA GLY A 154 17.38 -2.53 8.85
C GLY A 154 17.18 -3.51 7.68
N GLY A 155 18.24 -4.25 7.36
CA GLY A 155 18.20 -5.28 6.30
C GLY A 155 18.51 -4.74 4.91
N ASP A 156 18.27 -5.60 3.92
CA ASP A 156 18.52 -5.37 2.50
C ASP A 156 17.18 -5.13 1.77
N PHE A 157 17.08 -4.02 1.07
CA PHE A 157 15.93 -3.64 0.27
C PHE A 157 16.24 -3.59 -1.23
N ASP A 158 17.23 -4.35 -1.70
CA ASP A 158 17.59 -4.41 -3.13
C ASP A 158 16.42 -4.85 -4.02
N TRP A 159 15.55 -5.72 -3.52
CA TRP A 159 14.34 -6.09 -4.26
C TRP A 159 13.43 -4.88 -4.54
N GLN A 160 13.27 -3.99 -3.56
CA GLN A 160 12.45 -2.78 -3.65
C GLN A 160 13.09 -1.74 -4.55
N TYR A 161 14.42 -1.57 -4.46
CA TYR A 161 15.19 -0.75 -5.38
C TYR A 161 14.98 -1.19 -6.83
N ASN A 162 15.18 -2.48 -7.12
CA ASN A 162 15.02 -3.03 -8.45
C ASN A 162 13.58 -2.89 -8.96
N TYR A 163 12.59 -3.06 -8.08
CA TYR A 163 11.19 -2.86 -8.41
C TYR A 163 10.89 -1.40 -8.78
N LEU A 164 11.29 -0.43 -7.98
CA LEU A 164 11.05 0.99 -8.24
C LEU A 164 11.79 1.48 -9.50
N LEU A 165 13.03 1.04 -9.69
CA LEU A 165 13.82 1.35 -10.89
C LEU A 165 13.12 0.82 -12.14
N SER A 166 12.76 -0.46 -12.14
CA SER A 166 12.05 -1.08 -13.26
C SER A 166 10.67 -0.43 -13.50
N LEU A 167 9.97 -0.04 -12.44
CA LEU A 167 8.69 0.66 -12.57
C LEU A 167 8.86 2.03 -13.25
N LYS A 168 9.90 2.79 -12.87
CA LYS A 168 10.24 4.06 -13.53
C LYS A 168 10.64 3.88 -14.99
N GLU A 169 11.33 2.81 -15.34
CA GLU A 169 11.74 2.51 -16.72
C GLU A 169 10.57 2.12 -17.62
N HIS A 170 9.65 1.28 -17.13
CA HIS A 170 8.56 0.71 -17.94
C HIS A 170 7.25 1.51 -17.87
N SER A 171 7.01 2.22 -16.78
CA SER A 171 5.77 2.96 -16.52
C SER A 171 6.05 4.20 -15.66
N PRO A 172 6.82 5.19 -16.17
CA PRO A 172 7.31 6.32 -15.38
C PRO A 172 6.20 7.14 -14.69
N ASP A 173 5.02 7.22 -15.30
CA ASP A 173 3.87 7.95 -14.78
C ASP A 173 3.12 7.19 -13.66
N SER A 174 3.44 5.91 -13.43
CA SER A 174 2.79 5.08 -12.43
C SER A 174 3.39 5.21 -11.03
N VAL A 175 4.52 5.89 -10.88
CA VAL A 175 5.17 6.12 -9.58
C VAL A 175 5.86 7.49 -9.53
N SER A 176 5.66 8.20 -8.42
CA SER A 176 6.43 9.39 -8.05
C SER A 176 7.19 9.10 -6.77
N ILE A 177 8.51 9.35 -6.77
CA ILE A 177 9.40 9.03 -5.65
C ILE A 177 10.01 10.33 -5.14
N TYR A 178 9.90 10.57 -3.84
CA TYR A 178 10.34 11.80 -3.19
C TYR A 178 11.36 11.55 -2.11
N VAL A 179 12.37 12.42 -2.04
CA VAL A 179 13.42 12.41 -1.03
C VAL A 179 13.57 13.83 -0.48
N VAL A 180 13.79 13.92 0.83
CA VAL A 180 14.29 15.13 1.50
C VAL A 180 15.75 14.91 1.83
N TYR A 181 16.59 15.88 1.44
CA TYR A 181 18.03 15.90 1.75
C TYR A 181 18.33 16.96 2.79
N VAL A 182 19.24 16.64 3.71
CA VAL A 182 19.85 17.61 4.67
C VAL A 182 21.34 17.46 4.56
N ASN A 183 22.05 18.51 4.19
CA ASN A 183 23.50 18.49 3.94
C ASN A 183 23.92 17.34 3.01
N ASP A 184 23.24 17.20 1.87
CA ASP A 184 23.43 16.16 0.86
C ASP A 184 23.16 14.71 1.34
N GLN A 185 22.66 14.52 2.56
CA GLN A 185 22.24 13.24 3.08
C GLN A 185 20.74 13.03 2.87
N PRO A 186 20.29 11.90 2.26
CA PRO A 186 18.87 11.56 2.20
C PRO A 186 18.38 11.20 3.61
N VAL A 187 17.37 11.91 4.10
CA VAL A 187 16.88 11.76 5.48
C VAL A 187 15.43 11.28 5.59
N THR A 188 14.65 11.52 4.55
CA THR A 188 13.25 11.07 4.49
C THR A 188 12.95 10.66 3.05
N SER A 189 12.28 9.54 2.87
CA SER A 189 11.81 9.10 1.57
C SER A 189 10.33 8.72 1.62
N ALA A 190 9.67 8.77 0.46
CA ALA A 190 8.32 8.29 0.27
C ALA A 190 8.00 8.18 -1.22
N TRP A 191 7.03 7.33 -1.58
CA TRP A 191 6.53 7.28 -2.96
C TRP A 191 5.02 7.17 -3.02
N LEU A 192 4.50 7.50 -4.19
CA LEU A 192 3.10 7.47 -4.55
C LEU A 192 2.96 6.61 -5.81
N THR A 193 2.06 5.63 -5.80
CA THR A 193 1.82 4.75 -6.94
C THR A 193 0.42 4.91 -7.49
N PHE A 194 0.31 4.81 -8.81
CA PHE A 194 -0.95 4.89 -9.56
C PHE A 194 -1.16 3.60 -10.35
N ASN A 195 -2.38 3.11 -10.38
CA ASN A 195 -2.74 1.89 -11.12
C ASN A 195 -3.69 2.23 -12.27
N GLY A 196 -3.11 2.71 -13.37
CA GLY A 196 -3.88 3.07 -14.58
C GLY A 196 -5.01 4.06 -14.28
N SER A 197 -6.25 3.69 -14.63
CA SER A 197 -7.45 4.49 -14.42
C SER A 197 -8.15 4.21 -13.09
N SER A 198 -7.48 3.58 -12.14
CA SER A 198 -8.03 3.34 -10.81
C SER A 198 -8.39 4.65 -10.11
N PRO A 199 -9.50 4.72 -9.38
CA PRO A 199 -9.81 5.88 -8.52
C PRO A 199 -8.91 5.95 -7.27
N PHE A 200 -8.03 4.97 -7.08
CA PHE A 200 -7.10 4.87 -5.93
C PHE A 200 -5.66 5.16 -6.34
N ALA A 201 -4.91 5.75 -5.42
CA ALA A 201 -3.45 5.79 -5.46
C ALA A 201 -2.89 5.36 -4.09
N GLY A 202 -1.77 4.65 -4.10
CA GLY A 202 -1.14 4.14 -2.88
C GLY A 202 0.02 5.01 -2.42
N ILE A 203 0.09 5.32 -1.13
CA ILE A 203 1.25 5.98 -0.52
C ILE A 203 2.08 4.97 0.26
N TRP A 204 3.37 4.87 -0.08
CA TRP A 204 4.28 3.85 0.41
C TRP A 204 5.62 4.45 0.83
N GLY A 205 6.43 3.65 1.53
CA GLY A 205 7.82 3.97 1.86
C GLY A 205 8.04 5.26 2.65
N GLY A 206 7.01 5.72 3.36
CA GLY A 206 7.10 6.92 4.18
C GLY A 206 7.97 6.66 5.41
N SER A 207 9.26 6.99 5.35
CA SER A 207 10.22 6.78 6.43
C SER A 207 11.09 8.01 6.64
N THR A 208 11.44 8.27 7.91
CA THR A 208 12.38 9.33 8.31
C THR A 208 13.41 8.74 9.26
N ILE A 209 14.69 8.95 8.95
CA ILE A 209 15.82 8.55 9.80
C ILE A 209 15.64 9.14 11.21
N GLU A 210 15.94 8.38 12.24
CA GLU A 210 15.59 8.68 13.64
C GLU A 210 16.07 10.07 14.07
N GLU A 211 17.29 10.42 13.77
CA GLU A 211 17.92 11.69 14.14
C GLU A 211 17.24 12.91 13.49
N PHE A 212 16.47 12.69 12.41
CA PHE A 212 15.77 13.73 11.67
C PHE A 212 14.27 13.75 11.91
N ARG A 213 13.76 12.89 12.81
CA ARG A 213 12.35 12.90 13.20
C ARG A 213 12.00 14.18 13.96
N GLY A 214 10.72 14.53 13.96
CA GLY A 214 10.23 15.76 14.61
C GLY A 214 10.42 17.06 13.82
N ASN A 215 11.14 17.03 12.67
CA ASN A 215 11.34 18.20 11.81
C ASN A 215 10.24 18.39 10.74
N GLY A 216 9.21 17.57 10.75
CA GLY A 216 8.07 17.71 9.82
C GLY A 216 8.27 17.09 8.44
N TYR A 217 9.42 16.49 8.12
CA TYR A 217 9.73 15.94 6.79
C TYR A 217 8.75 14.86 6.32
N TYR A 218 8.34 13.96 7.21
CA TYR A 218 7.30 12.97 6.88
C TYR A 218 5.99 13.65 6.45
N SER A 219 5.54 14.64 7.21
CA SER A 219 4.31 15.40 6.90
C SER A 219 4.45 16.21 5.62
N LEU A 220 5.64 16.72 5.33
CA LEU A 220 5.96 17.43 4.10
C LEU A 220 5.78 16.52 2.88
N LEU A 221 6.37 15.31 2.90
CA LEU A 221 6.20 14.33 1.82
C LEU A 221 4.78 13.77 1.76
N LEU A 222 4.05 13.70 2.87
CA LEU A 222 2.64 13.31 2.86
C LEU A 222 1.79 14.37 2.15
N ASN A 223 1.99 15.66 2.45
CA ASN A 223 1.30 16.76 1.79
C ASN A 223 1.58 16.78 0.27
N LYS A 224 2.83 16.55 -0.14
CA LYS A 224 3.21 16.47 -1.56
C LYS A 224 2.43 15.36 -2.28
N ARG A 225 2.36 14.16 -1.70
CA ARG A 225 1.63 13.04 -2.27
C ARG A 225 0.12 13.27 -2.34
N ILE A 226 -0.47 13.92 -1.31
CA ILE A 226 -1.88 14.34 -1.31
C ILE A 226 -2.14 15.35 -2.44
N ALA A 227 -1.30 16.39 -2.57
CA ALA A 227 -1.46 17.41 -3.59
C ALA A 227 -1.34 16.84 -5.01
N GLU A 228 -0.36 15.96 -5.25
CA GLU A 228 -0.19 15.32 -6.56
C GLU A 228 -1.36 14.39 -6.91
N ALA A 229 -1.77 13.50 -6.01
CA ALA A 229 -2.90 12.60 -6.26
C ALA A 229 -4.17 13.39 -6.59
N LYS A 230 -4.40 14.49 -5.87
CA LYS A 230 -5.53 15.39 -6.14
C LYS A 230 -5.42 16.07 -7.50
N SER A 231 -4.24 16.53 -7.89
CA SER A 231 -4.01 17.16 -9.21
C SER A 231 -4.21 16.19 -10.37
N LYS A 232 -3.94 14.90 -10.15
CA LYS A 232 -4.17 13.81 -11.12
C LYS A 232 -5.62 13.28 -11.12
N GLY A 233 -6.53 13.88 -10.33
CA GLY A 233 -7.94 13.50 -10.28
C GLY A 233 -8.22 12.17 -9.58
N VAL A 234 -7.29 11.68 -8.77
CA VAL A 234 -7.50 10.49 -7.92
C VAL A 234 -8.58 10.79 -6.88
N LYS A 235 -9.46 9.83 -6.64
CA LYS A 235 -10.55 9.97 -5.66
C LYS A 235 -10.09 9.61 -4.25
N TYR A 236 -9.29 8.56 -4.12
CA TYR A 236 -8.87 8.02 -2.84
C TYR A 236 -7.36 7.82 -2.76
N LEU A 237 -6.75 8.23 -1.64
CA LEU A 237 -5.43 7.76 -1.25
C LEU A 237 -5.54 6.63 -0.25
N ILE A 238 -4.71 5.60 -0.40
CA ILE A 238 -4.65 4.44 0.47
C ILE A 238 -3.28 4.26 1.10
N ILE A 239 -3.27 3.69 2.30
CA ILE A 239 -2.06 3.28 3.03
C ILE A 239 -2.38 2.08 3.92
N ASP A 240 -1.42 1.15 4.01
CA ASP A 240 -1.34 0.22 5.13
C ASP A 240 -0.50 0.91 6.22
N ALA A 241 -1.17 1.40 7.24
CA ALA A 241 -0.56 2.23 8.26
C ALA A 241 -0.11 1.40 9.46
N SER A 242 1.20 1.46 9.75
CA SER A 242 1.76 0.94 11.00
C SER A 242 1.31 1.79 12.20
N ASP A 243 1.55 1.29 13.41
CA ASP A 243 1.24 2.05 14.64
C ASP A 243 1.96 3.39 14.72
N MET A 244 3.14 3.53 14.06
CA MET A 244 3.86 4.81 14.01
C MET A 244 3.24 5.82 13.03
N SER A 245 2.81 5.38 11.86
CA SER A 245 2.26 6.26 10.81
C SER A 245 0.78 6.58 11.01
N LYS A 246 0.01 5.65 11.57
CA LYS A 246 -1.42 5.78 11.80
C LYS A 246 -1.85 7.10 12.48
N PRO A 247 -1.25 7.56 13.61
CA PRO A 247 -1.64 8.81 14.24
C PRO A 247 -1.33 10.05 13.36
N ILE A 248 -0.31 9.96 12.49
CA ILE A 248 0.07 11.05 11.61
C ILE A 248 -0.93 11.18 10.45
N VAL A 249 -1.23 10.07 9.78
CA VAL A 249 -2.16 10.07 8.64
C VAL A 249 -3.60 10.32 9.08
N SER A 250 -4.00 9.86 10.29
CA SER A 250 -5.31 10.18 10.86
C SER A 250 -5.54 11.68 11.03
N LYS A 251 -4.50 12.44 11.42
CA LYS A 251 -4.59 13.91 11.52
C LYS A 251 -4.77 14.58 10.14
N ARG A 252 -4.51 13.87 9.06
CA ARG A 252 -4.70 14.33 7.67
C ARG A 252 -6.03 13.86 7.08
N GLY A 253 -6.90 13.25 7.89
CA GLY A 253 -8.23 12.82 7.49
C GLY A 253 -8.31 11.39 6.94
N PHE A 254 -7.24 10.60 7.02
CA PHE A 254 -7.34 9.18 6.69
C PHE A 254 -8.21 8.46 7.72
N GLU A 255 -9.17 7.69 7.24
CA GLU A 255 -10.07 6.87 8.04
C GLU A 255 -9.71 5.38 7.93
N ILE A 256 -9.84 4.63 9.03
CA ILE A 256 -9.63 3.18 9.01
C ILE A 256 -10.81 2.54 8.29
N VAL A 257 -10.52 1.73 7.26
CA VAL A 257 -11.52 0.99 6.49
C VAL A 257 -11.50 -0.49 6.82
N ALA A 258 -10.31 -1.05 7.02
CA ALA A 258 -10.11 -2.45 7.39
C ALA A 258 -8.79 -2.62 8.17
N THR A 259 -8.60 -3.79 8.75
CA THR A 259 -7.27 -4.28 9.14
C THR A 259 -6.75 -5.18 8.04
N THR A 260 -5.50 -5.02 7.64
CA THR A 260 -4.82 -5.89 6.68
C THR A 260 -3.74 -6.72 7.35
N THR A 261 -3.51 -7.94 6.86
CA THR A 261 -2.50 -8.86 7.38
C THR A 261 -1.92 -9.67 6.23
N GLY A 262 -0.60 -9.67 6.10
CA GLY A 262 0.15 -10.55 5.21
C GLY A 262 0.39 -11.92 5.85
N TYR A 263 0.41 -12.94 5.03
CA TYR A 263 0.80 -14.30 5.39
C TYR A 263 1.78 -14.81 4.35
N THR A 264 3.02 -15.07 4.77
CA THR A 264 4.09 -15.52 3.88
C THR A 264 4.13 -17.04 3.82
N SER A 265 4.27 -17.60 2.62
CA SER A 265 4.27 -19.05 2.41
C SER A 265 5.46 -19.74 3.06
N PRO A 266 5.34 -21.03 3.50
CA PRO A 266 6.37 -21.73 4.31
C PRO A 266 7.71 -21.97 3.58
N ASN A 267 7.80 -21.73 2.28
CA ASN A 267 9.02 -21.93 1.47
C ASN A 267 9.71 -20.62 1.08
N SER A 268 9.48 -19.56 1.85
CA SER A 268 9.99 -18.19 1.60
C SER A 268 11.43 -18.02 2.05
#